data_f5a122d53713edbefcdd879ad20aa2f2
#
_entry.id   f5a122d53713edbefcdd879ad20aa2f2
#
_cell.length_a   1.000
_cell.length_b   1.000
_cell.length_c   1.000
_cell.angle_alpha   90.00
_cell.angle_beta   90.00
_cell.angle_gamma   90.00
#
_symmetry.space_group_name_H-M   'P 1'
#
loop_
_entity.id
_entity.type
_entity.pdbx_description
1 polymer ?
#
loop_
_entity_poly.entity_id
_entity_poly.type
_entity_poly.pdbx_seq_one_letter_code
_entity_poly.pdbx_strand_id
1 'polypeptide(L)'
;VDVAIHDERSADVYVVSNVPFGVGFFASATSKIGHFLTESFETAFSLPDAERFSKFGLVYPQRALNSLLAAGPVTPEGRTLTDRVIADCIGPELLDHPDKAAELSHSGDIWTTISADGWINPARSSVSSDGTVQRCDQALQSLDQYLNTVELDFLSKRLGTVLVPERIDPADVIRRTLPQSEALLLGVSRSLEQSLKHSVMLTALPRGMASIAAQAGAPLDLAAKYSASQANLTSEINYRTLARLAEHSLPKIRNCVEFIVIAAFPLMLLLMVAAGSAASAVFRSFFVLLIWFQLWAPLLSVANYLMISVDALSLIHI
;
A
#
# COMPACT_ATOMS: atom_id res chain seq x y z
N VAL A 1 -36.36 -8.66 14.27
CA VAL A 1 -36.01 -8.65 12.84
C VAL A 1 -34.56 -9.08 12.66
N ASP A 2 -34.25 -9.62 11.50
CA ASP A 2 -32.86 -9.93 11.14
C ASP A 2 -32.28 -8.73 10.37
N VAL A 3 -31.04 -8.39 10.68
CA VAL A 3 -30.30 -7.29 10.06
C VAL A 3 -29.10 -7.85 9.35
N ALA A 4 -29.00 -7.59 8.04
CA ALA A 4 -27.81 -7.92 7.26
C ALA A 4 -26.81 -6.76 7.31
N ILE A 5 -25.58 -7.05 7.76
CA ILE A 5 -24.45 -6.12 7.79
C ILE A 5 -23.56 -6.46 6.62
N HIS A 6 -23.38 -5.54 5.70
CA HIS A 6 -22.49 -5.68 4.58
C HIS A 6 -21.13 -5.03 4.92
N ASP A 7 -20.06 -5.80 4.84
CA ASP A 7 -18.71 -5.28 4.93
C ASP A 7 -18.20 -4.96 3.51
N GLU A 8 -18.05 -3.68 3.20
CA GLU A 8 -17.61 -3.23 1.88
C GLU A 8 -16.16 -3.60 1.56
N ARG A 9 -15.35 -3.85 2.59
CA ARG A 9 -13.94 -4.20 2.40
C ARG A 9 -13.74 -5.66 2.08
N SER A 10 -14.43 -6.57 2.79
CA SER A 10 -14.35 -8.02 2.55
C SER A 10 -15.38 -8.51 1.53
N ALA A 11 -16.43 -7.73 1.29
CA ALA A 11 -17.64 -8.13 0.57
C ALA A 11 -18.46 -9.22 1.30
N ASP A 12 -18.19 -9.46 2.58
CA ASP A 12 -18.92 -10.41 3.41
C ASP A 12 -20.26 -9.84 3.86
N VAL A 13 -21.21 -10.73 4.10
CA VAL A 13 -22.52 -10.40 4.64
C VAL A 13 -22.74 -11.16 5.94
N TYR A 14 -22.87 -10.43 7.04
CA TYR A 14 -23.16 -10.98 8.35
C TYR A 14 -24.64 -10.76 8.69
N VAL A 15 -25.34 -11.81 9.12
CA VAL A 15 -26.74 -11.70 9.55
C VAL A 15 -26.80 -11.76 11.07
N VAL A 16 -27.34 -10.68 11.65
CA VAL A 16 -27.61 -10.59 13.09
C VAL A 16 -29.10 -10.77 13.31
N SER A 17 -29.48 -11.85 13.98
CA SER A 17 -30.87 -12.20 14.27
C SER A 17 -31.34 -11.64 15.61
N ASN A 18 -32.68 -11.54 15.76
CA ASN A 18 -33.36 -11.08 16.98
C ASN A 18 -33.05 -9.61 17.37
N VAL A 19 -32.75 -8.76 16.40
CA VAL A 19 -32.56 -7.31 16.65
C VAL A 19 -33.92 -6.65 16.89
N PRO A 20 -34.09 -5.83 17.94
CA PRO A 20 -35.30 -5.04 18.12
C PRO A 20 -35.57 -4.16 16.90
N PHE A 21 -36.83 -4.13 16.41
CA PHE A 21 -37.19 -3.44 15.18
C PHE A 21 -36.68 -1.99 15.13
N GLY A 22 -36.89 -1.21 16.22
CA GLY A 22 -36.45 0.18 16.28
C GLY A 22 -34.92 0.33 16.08
N VAL A 23 -34.12 -0.54 16.72
CA VAL A 23 -32.65 -0.57 16.57
C VAL A 23 -32.26 -0.87 15.14
N GLY A 24 -32.81 -1.95 14.58
CA GLY A 24 -32.51 -2.36 13.19
C GLY A 24 -32.92 -1.31 12.16
N PHE A 25 -34.08 -0.68 12.35
CA PHE A 25 -34.56 0.39 11.46
C PHE A 25 -33.65 1.60 11.48
N PHE A 26 -33.35 2.17 12.65
CA PHE A 26 -32.52 3.37 12.75
C PHE A 26 -31.07 3.13 12.33
N ALA A 27 -30.46 2.00 12.74
CA ALA A 27 -29.12 1.63 12.32
C ALA A 27 -29.02 1.49 10.78
N SER A 28 -29.98 0.77 10.17
CA SER A 28 -30.00 0.58 8.72
C SER A 28 -30.26 1.89 7.95
N ALA A 29 -31.19 2.71 8.40
CA ALA A 29 -31.52 3.96 7.75
C ALA A 29 -30.35 4.95 7.78
N THR A 30 -29.74 5.15 8.96
CA THR A 30 -28.61 6.07 9.12
C THR A 30 -27.36 5.57 8.40
N SER A 31 -27.04 4.27 8.45
CA SER A 31 -25.93 3.67 7.72
C SER A 31 -26.05 3.83 6.20
N LYS A 32 -27.25 3.62 5.65
CA LYS A 32 -27.49 3.84 4.21
C LYS A 32 -27.29 5.31 3.81
N ILE A 33 -27.63 6.27 4.67
CA ILE A 33 -27.37 7.69 4.41
C ILE A 33 -25.87 7.95 4.36
N GLY A 34 -25.10 7.45 5.32
CA GLY A 34 -23.65 7.61 5.36
C GLY A 34 -22.96 7.00 4.14
N HIS A 35 -23.36 5.78 3.77
CA HIS A 35 -22.87 5.10 2.58
C HIS A 35 -23.18 5.88 1.29
N PHE A 36 -24.44 6.28 1.11
CA PHE A 36 -24.85 7.07 -0.05
C PHE A 36 -24.08 8.38 -0.19
N LEU A 37 -23.85 9.10 0.93
CA LEU A 37 -23.08 10.34 0.92
C LEU A 37 -21.61 10.08 0.54
N THR A 38 -21.01 9.01 1.05
CA THR A 38 -19.62 8.62 0.72
C THR A 38 -19.48 8.28 -0.76
N GLU A 39 -20.35 7.41 -1.30
CA GLU A 39 -20.33 7.05 -2.71
C GLU A 39 -20.62 8.24 -3.63
N SER A 40 -21.56 9.10 -3.22
CA SER A 40 -21.86 10.32 -3.98
C SER A 40 -20.66 11.23 -4.10
N PHE A 41 -19.90 11.42 -3.02
CA PHE A 41 -18.67 12.18 -3.03
C PHE A 41 -17.61 11.51 -3.94
N GLU A 42 -17.33 10.23 -3.75
CA GLU A 42 -16.32 9.49 -4.52
C GLU A 42 -16.67 9.46 -6.02
N THR A 43 -17.95 9.43 -6.35
CA THR A 43 -18.42 9.46 -7.73
C THR A 43 -18.34 10.86 -8.32
N ALA A 44 -18.73 11.89 -7.57
CA ALA A 44 -18.69 13.29 -8.01
C ALA A 44 -17.25 13.75 -8.35
N PHE A 45 -16.27 13.26 -7.60
CA PHE A 45 -14.85 13.52 -7.87
C PHE A 45 -14.20 12.50 -8.81
N SER A 46 -14.99 11.54 -9.35
CA SER A 46 -14.52 10.51 -10.29
C SER A 46 -13.28 9.75 -9.79
N LEU A 47 -13.23 9.43 -8.49
CA LEU A 47 -12.05 8.80 -7.87
C LEU A 47 -11.78 7.42 -8.47
N PRO A 48 -10.53 7.13 -8.89
CA PRO A 48 -10.10 5.79 -9.23
C PRO A 48 -10.34 4.81 -8.08
N ASP A 49 -10.49 3.53 -8.39
CA ASP A 49 -10.76 2.52 -7.36
C ASP A 49 -9.73 2.52 -6.22
N ALA A 50 -8.45 2.70 -6.56
CA ALA A 50 -7.39 2.76 -5.57
C ALA A 50 -7.50 3.94 -4.59
N GLU A 51 -8.19 5.01 -4.95
CA GLU A 51 -8.39 6.20 -4.10
C GLU A 51 -9.64 6.14 -3.24
N ARG A 52 -10.56 5.23 -3.51
CA ARG A 52 -11.84 5.18 -2.81
C ARG A 52 -11.66 4.72 -1.36
N PHE A 53 -11.96 5.61 -0.43
CA PHE A 53 -11.98 5.32 1.01
C PHE A 53 -12.92 4.16 1.35
N SER A 54 -14.10 4.10 0.72
CA SER A 54 -15.08 3.04 0.92
C SER A 54 -14.50 1.66 0.64
N LYS A 55 -13.65 1.53 -0.39
CA LYS A 55 -13.07 0.25 -0.81
C LYS A 55 -11.80 -0.15 -0.07
N PHE A 56 -10.88 0.79 0.16
CA PHE A 56 -9.52 0.49 0.63
C PHE A 56 -9.10 1.23 1.91
N GLY A 57 -9.93 2.16 2.41
CA GLY A 57 -9.63 2.97 3.58
C GLY A 57 -8.74 4.17 3.26
N LEU A 58 -8.15 4.75 4.31
CA LEU A 58 -7.34 5.96 4.19
C LEU A 58 -6.00 5.68 3.51
N VAL A 59 -5.56 6.63 2.69
CA VAL A 59 -4.21 6.71 2.07
C VAL A 59 -3.68 5.39 1.48
N TYR A 60 -4.57 4.58 0.91
CA TYR A 60 -4.21 3.28 0.34
C TYR A 60 -3.11 3.38 -0.74
N PRO A 61 -3.13 4.33 -1.69
CA PRO A 61 -2.10 4.44 -2.71
C PRO A 61 -0.70 4.60 -2.13
N GLN A 62 -0.54 5.47 -1.10
CA GLN A 62 0.73 5.68 -0.42
C GLN A 62 1.20 4.42 0.32
N ARG A 63 0.27 3.71 0.95
CA ARG A 63 0.56 2.44 1.63
C ARG A 63 1.02 1.37 0.65
N ALA A 64 0.33 1.23 -0.46
CA ALA A 64 0.65 0.27 -1.50
C ALA A 64 2.03 0.55 -2.09
N LEU A 65 2.31 1.79 -2.46
CA LEU A 65 3.60 2.21 -2.99
C LEU A 65 4.73 2.02 -1.98
N ASN A 66 4.56 2.46 -0.74
CA ASN A 66 5.56 2.29 0.31
C ASN A 66 5.85 0.81 0.61
N SER A 67 4.82 -0.02 0.60
CA SER A 67 5.00 -1.46 0.81
C SER A 67 5.72 -2.12 -0.35
N LEU A 68 5.47 -1.68 -1.59
CA LEU A 68 6.21 -2.11 -2.76
C LEU A 68 7.68 -1.67 -2.68
N LEU A 69 7.96 -0.38 -2.49
CA LEU A 69 9.32 0.16 -2.45
C LEU A 69 10.18 -0.42 -1.31
N ALA A 70 9.54 -0.88 -0.23
CA ALA A 70 10.21 -1.61 0.84
C ALA A 70 10.33 -3.11 0.57
N ALA A 71 9.69 -3.64 -0.46
CA ALA A 71 9.70 -5.05 -0.78
C ALA A 71 10.96 -5.39 -1.60
N GLY A 72 11.86 -6.16 -0.99
CA GLY A 72 12.90 -6.86 -1.73
C GLY A 72 12.39 -8.20 -2.28
N PRO A 73 13.27 -9.02 -2.87
CA PRO A 73 12.92 -10.38 -3.28
C PRO A 73 12.33 -11.16 -2.11
N VAL A 74 11.17 -11.77 -2.33
CA VAL A 74 10.39 -12.49 -1.30
C VAL A 74 10.93 -13.89 -1.12
N THR A 75 11.25 -14.55 -2.25
CA THR A 75 11.75 -15.93 -2.25
C THR A 75 13.25 -15.99 -1.96
N PRO A 76 13.75 -17.04 -1.29
CA PRO A 76 15.19 -17.23 -1.07
C PRO A 76 15.97 -17.33 -2.38
N GLU A 77 15.41 -18.01 -3.39
CA GLU A 77 16.00 -18.17 -4.71
C GLU A 77 16.09 -16.83 -5.44
N GLY A 78 15.01 -16.04 -5.45
CA GLY A 78 14.98 -14.70 -6.04
C GLY A 78 16.01 -13.77 -5.39
N ARG A 79 16.17 -13.87 -4.08
CA ARG A 79 17.19 -13.12 -3.35
C ARG A 79 18.60 -13.53 -3.77
N THR A 80 18.86 -14.83 -3.82
CA THR A 80 20.18 -15.37 -4.21
C THR A 80 20.53 -14.99 -5.65
N LEU A 81 19.59 -15.11 -6.58
CA LEU A 81 19.78 -14.72 -7.98
C LEU A 81 20.05 -13.21 -8.12
N THR A 82 19.26 -12.39 -7.44
CA THR A 82 19.44 -10.93 -7.46
C THR A 82 20.79 -10.52 -6.90
N ASP A 83 21.17 -11.05 -5.73
CA ASP A 83 22.43 -10.74 -5.07
C ASP A 83 23.64 -11.16 -5.92
N ARG A 84 23.58 -12.31 -6.62
CA ARG A 84 24.62 -12.75 -7.55
C ARG A 84 24.73 -11.85 -8.78
N VAL A 85 23.62 -11.53 -9.43
CA VAL A 85 23.64 -10.63 -10.60
C VAL A 85 24.22 -9.27 -10.22
N ILE A 86 23.91 -8.78 -9.01
CA ILE A 86 24.49 -7.54 -8.52
C ILE A 86 25.98 -7.71 -8.27
N ALA A 87 26.42 -8.78 -7.58
CA ALA A 87 27.80 -8.99 -7.21
C ALA A 87 28.72 -9.23 -8.42
N ASP A 88 28.27 -10.04 -9.36
CA ASP A 88 29.10 -10.53 -10.46
C ASP A 88 29.03 -9.65 -11.72
N CYS A 89 27.89 -8.97 -11.93
CA CYS A 89 27.60 -8.24 -13.16
C CYS A 89 27.46 -6.74 -12.97
N ILE A 90 26.53 -6.30 -12.12
CA ILE A 90 26.18 -4.88 -11.99
C ILE A 90 27.24 -4.13 -11.18
N GLY A 91 27.63 -4.68 -10.04
CA GLY A 91 28.58 -4.04 -9.13
C GLY A 91 29.94 -3.74 -9.75
N PRO A 92 30.61 -4.74 -10.39
CA PRO A 92 31.84 -4.48 -11.11
C PRO A 92 31.69 -3.47 -12.25
N GLU A 93 30.52 -3.41 -12.92
CA GLU A 93 30.27 -2.42 -13.96
C GLU A 93 30.20 -0.99 -13.38
N LEU A 94 29.57 -0.83 -12.20
CA LEU A 94 29.48 0.45 -11.51
C LEU A 94 30.82 0.91 -10.90
N LEU A 95 31.71 -0.02 -10.57
CA LEU A 95 33.05 0.28 -10.08
C LEU A 95 33.96 0.75 -11.22
N ASP A 96 33.86 0.10 -12.39
CA ASP A 96 34.68 0.44 -13.56
C ASP A 96 34.17 1.72 -14.27
N HIS A 97 32.86 1.97 -14.20
CA HIS A 97 32.18 3.08 -14.87
C HIS A 97 31.31 3.89 -13.87
N PRO A 98 31.91 4.83 -13.11
CA PRO A 98 31.19 5.64 -12.10
C PRO A 98 30.09 6.53 -12.71
N ASP A 99 30.16 6.87 -13.99
CA ASP A 99 29.14 7.59 -14.75
C ASP A 99 27.81 6.84 -14.81
N LYS A 100 27.85 5.49 -14.91
CA LYS A 100 26.67 4.63 -14.85
C LYS A 100 25.97 4.69 -13.50
N ALA A 101 26.71 4.90 -12.41
CA ALA A 101 26.10 5.10 -11.09
C ALA A 101 25.31 6.42 -11.02
N ALA A 102 25.80 7.47 -11.64
CA ALA A 102 25.05 8.72 -11.78
C ALA A 102 23.81 8.54 -12.66
N GLU A 103 23.93 7.83 -13.78
CA GLU A 103 22.81 7.48 -14.65
C GLU A 103 21.71 6.74 -13.87
N LEU A 104 22.04 5.70 -13.09
CA LEU A 104 21.07 4.96 -12.28
C LEU A 104 20.41 5.82 -11.21
N SER A 105 21.13 6.77 -10.61
CA SER A 105 20.58 7.66 -9.59
C SER A 105 19.55 8.65 -10.13
N HIS A 106 19.61 8.97 -11.42
CA HIS A 106 18.68 9.86 -12.10
C HIS A 106 17.64 9.08 -12.93
N SER A 107 17.78 7.75 -13.01
CA SER A 107 16.85 6.91 -13.78
C SER A 107 15.52 6.80 -13.07
N GLY A 108 14.45 7.07 -13.78
CA GLY A 108 13.08 6.78 -13.30
C GLY A 108 12.79 5.28 -13.19
N ASP A 109 13.55 4.42 -13.89
CA ASP A 109 13.40 2.96 -13.85
C ASP A 109 14.77 2.28 -13.96
N ILE A 110 15.28 1.84 -12.80
CA ILE A 110 16.58 1.17 -12.68
C ILE A 110 16.65 -0.08 -13.54
N TRP A 111 15.55 -0.88 -13.56
CA TRP A 111 15.54 -2.14 -14.32
C TRP A 111 15.71 -1.92 -15.81
N THR A 112 14.93 -0.99 -16.38
CA THR A 112 15.00 -0.65 -17.80
C THR A 112 16.37 -0.12 -18.17
N THR A 113 17.00 0.67 -17.32
CA THR A 113 18.35 1.20 -17.55
C THR A 113 19.40 0.09 -17.57
N ILE A 114 19.40 -0.81 -16.58
CA ILE A 114 20.35 -1.93 -16.51
C ILE A 114 20.17 -2.91 -17.66
N SER A 115 18.93 -3.10 -18.12
CA SER A 115 18.58 -4.03 -19.21
C SER A 115 18.81 -3.46 -20.60
N ALA A 116 19.23 -2.20 -20.73
CA ALA A 116 19.52 -1.60 -22.02
C ALA A 116 20.72 -2.27 -22.68
N ASP A 117 20.68 -2.39 -24.01
CA ASP A 117 21.75 -3.01 -24.79
C ASP A 117 23.11 -2.33 -24.52
N GLY A 118 24.10 -3.15 -24.18
CA GLY A 118 25.46 -2.67 -23.92
C GLY A 118 25.67 -2.00 -22.56
N TRP A 119 24.65 -1.91 -21.70
CA TRP A 119 24.83 -1.35 -20.36
C TRP A 119 25.67 -2.31 -19.48
N ILE A 120 25.41 -3.60 -19.52
CA ILE A 120 26.24 -4.63 -18.86
C ILE A 120 27.26 -5.16 -19.86
N ASN A 121 28.52 -5.29 -19.42
CA ASN A 121 29.57 -5.92 -20.22
C ASN A 121 29.30 -7.42 -20.38
N PRO A 122 29.02 -7.91 -21.60
CA PRO A 122 28.71 -9.32 -21.85
C PRO A 122 29.92 -10.26 -21.68
N ALA A 123 31.14 -9.72 -21.60
CA ALA A 123 32.34 -10.54 -21.36
C ALA A 123 32.44 -10.98 -19.88
N ARG A 124 31.69 -10.36 -18.98
CA ARG A 124 31.61 -10.79 -17.58
C ARG A 124 30.73 -12.03 -17.47
N SER A 125 30.98 -12.81 -16.42
CA SER A 125 30.20 -14.03 -16.15
C SER A 125 29.74 -14.08 -14.71
N SER A 126 28.61 -14.73 -14.49
CA SER A 126 28.04 -15.04 -13.17
C SER A 126 27.84 -16.55 -13.07
N VAL A 127 27.75 -17.04 -11.84
CA VAL A 127 27.47 -18.46 -11.58
C VAL A 127 25.99 -18.62 -11.27
N SER A 128 25.31 -19.46 -12.06
CA SER A 128 23.90 -19.79 -11.83
C SER A 128 23.70 -20.59 -10.54
N SER A 129 22.44 -20.76 -10.12
CA SER A 129 22.09 -21.53 -8.91
C SER A 129 22.50 -23.00 -8.98
N ASP A 130 22.59 -23.58 -10.17
CA ASP A 130 23.03 -24.94 -10.45
C ASP A 130 24.56 -25.11 -10.57
N GLY A 131 25.32 -24.01 -10.41
CA GLY A 131 26.77 -23.99 -10.51
C GLY A 131 27.31 -23.80 -11.95
N THR A 132 26.45 -23.61 -12.93
CA THR A 132 26.87 -23.34 -14.31
C THR A 132 27.33 -21.89 -14.48
N VAL A 133 28.40 -21.67 -15.23
CA VAL A 133 28.88 -20.32 -15.57
C VAL A 133 28.10 -19.81 -16.77
N GLN A 134 27.48 -18.65 -16.62
CA GLN A 134 26.72 -17.98 -17.67
C GLN A 134 27.22 -16.54 -17.87
N ARG A 135 27.03 -16.00 -19.05
CA ARG A 135 27.35 -14.59 -19.33
C ARG A 135 26.39 -13.66 -18.56
N CYS A 136 26.82 -12.45 -18.29
CA CYS A 136 26.01 -11.49 -17.51
C CYS A 136 24.71 -11.08 -18.20
N ASP A 137 24.67 -11.01 -19.54
CA ASP A 137 23.44 -10.79 -20.29
C ASP A 137 22.43 -11.95 -20.08
N GLN A 138 22.89 -13.18 -20.10
CA GLN A 138 22.07 -14.37 -19.83
C GLN A 138 21.63 -14.45 -18.36
N ALA A 139 22.52 -14.08 -17.42
CA ALA A 139 22.20 -14.03 -16.01
C ALA A 139 21.08 -13.02 -15.72
N LEU A 140 21.12 -11.84 -16.37
CA LEU A 140 20.06 -10.83 -16.27
C LEU A 140 18.74 -11.32 -16.86
N GLN A 141 18.77 -12.02 -18.02
CA GLN A 141 17.59 -12.62 -18.61
C GLN A 141 16.97 -13.70 -17.71
N SER A 142 17.81 -14.54 -17.09
CA SER A 142 17.36 -15.58 -16.15
C SER A 142 16.70 -14.95 -14.93
N LEU A 143 17.26 -13.87 -14.39
CA LEU A 143 16.67 -13.10 -13.30
C LEU A 143 15.35 -12.47 -13.74
N ASP A 144 15.28 -11.85 -14.93
CA ASP A 144 14.06 -11.29 -15.49
C ASP A 144 12.93 -12.31 -15.58
N GLN A 145 13.23 -13.48 -16.12
CA GLN A 145 12.25 -14.55 -16.23
C GLN A 145 11.78 -15.02 -14.84
N TYR A 146 12.69 -15.18 -13.90
CA TYR A 146 12.34 -15.60 -12.52
C TYR A 146 11.46 -14.56 -11.82
N LEU A 147 11.80 -13.29 -11.91
CA LEU A 147 11.02 -12.20 -11.33
C LEU A 147 9.60 -12.16 -11.91
N ASN A 148 9.45 -12.36 -13.22
CA ASN A 148 8.15 -12.32 -13.88
C ASN A 148 7.28 -13.56 -13.58
N THR A 149 7.88 -14.75 -13.50
CA THR A 149 7.10 -16.00 -13.40
C THR A 149 6.85 -16.44 -11.97
N VAL A 150 7.81 -16.22 -11.06
CA VAL A 150 7.76 -16.72 -9.69
C VAL A 150 7.58 -15.59 -8.68
N GLU A 151 8.50 -14.63 -8.69
CA GLU A 151 8.58 -13.61 -7.67
C GLU A 151 7.34 -12.69 -7.67
N LEU A 152 6.82 -12.36 -8.84
CA LEU A 152 5.63 -11.52 -8.99
C LEU A 152 4.40 -12.10 -8.29
N ASP A 153 4.21 -13.42 -8.39
CA ASP A 153 3.09 -14.09 -7.74
C ASP A 153 3.23 -14.09 -6.22
N PHE A 154 4.42 -14.41 -5.71
CA PHE A 154 4.72 -14.37 -4.27
C PHE A 154 4.58 -12.96 -3.70
N LEU A 155 5.11 -11.94 -4.39
CA LEU A 155 5.00 -10.56 -3.95
C LEU A 155 3.55 -10.08 -3.95
N SER A 156 2.79 -10.36 -5.02
CA SER A 156 1.38 -9.98 -5.09
C SER A 156 0.57 -10.58 -3.94
N LYS A 157 0.79 -11.85 -3.63
CA LYS A 157 0.16 -12.53 -2.49
C LYS A 157 0.58 -11.90 -1.16
N ARG A 158 1.86 -11.67 -0.96
CA ARG A 158 2.39 -11.06 0.27
C ARG A 158 1.86 -9.64 0.49
N LEU A 159 1.92 -8.80 -0.54
CA LEU A 159 1.38 -7.45 -0.46
C LEU A 159 -0.13 -7.46 -0.23
N GLY A 160 -0.83 -8.35 -0.91
CA GLY A 160 -2.28 -8.52 -0.75
C GLY A 160 -2.67 -8.88 0.68
N THR A 161 -1.99 -9.85 1.29
CA THR A 161 -2.27 -10.25 2.68
C THR A 161 -1.95 -9.16 3.71
N VAL A 162 -1.03 -8.24 3.39
CA VAL A 162 -0.68 -7.12 4.28
C VAL A 162 -1.59 -5.92 4.08
N LEU A 163 -1.94 -5.59 2.84
CA LEU A 163 -2.66 -4.37 2.49
C LEU A 163 -4.18 -4.54 2.49
N VAL A 164 -4.65 -5.71 2.05
CA VAL A 164 -6.08 -6.00 1.86
C VAL A 164 -6.43 -7.43 2.30
N PRO A 165 -6.13 -7.83 3.55
CA PRO A 165 -6.29 -9.20 4.04
C PRO A 165 -7.74 -9.69 4.00
N GLU A 166 -8.70 -8.76 3.99
CA GLU A 166 -10.13 -9.02 4.07
C GLU A 166 -10.72 -9.39 2.69
N ARG A 167 -9.95 -9.28 1.59
CA ARG A 167 -10.43 -9.59 0.24
C ARG A 167 -10.30 -11.09 -0.09
N ILE A 168 -11.24 -11.60 -0.89
CA ILE A 168 -11.25 -13.00 -1.34
C ILE A 168 -10.00 -13.33 -2.17
N ASP A 169 -9.61 -12.42 -3.07
CA ASP A 169 -8.38 -12.51 -3.85
C ASP A 169 -7.51 -11.25 -3.65
N PRO A 170 -6.72 -11.21 -2.56
CA PRO A 170 -5.87 -10.07 -2.27
C PRO A 170 -4.80 -9.81 -3.33
N ALA A 171 -4.29 -10.88 -3.98
CA ALA A 171 -3.24 -10.76 -5.00
C ALA A 171 -3.77 -10.07 -6.27
N ASP A 172 -4.98 -10.41 -6.71
CA ASP A 172 -5.60 -9.78 -7.87
C ASP A 172 -5.91 -8.30 -7.62
N VAL A 173 -6.33 -7.95 -6.40
CA VAL A 173 -6.51 -6.55 -6.01
C VAL A 173 -5.21 -5.76 -6.15
N ILE A 174 -4.08 -6.29 -5.66
CA ILE A 174 -2.77 -5.63 -5.77
C ILE A 174 -2.37 -5.47 -7.24
N ARG A 175 -2.57 -6.49 -8.07
CA ARG A 175 -2.25 -6.42 -9.50
C ARG A 175 -2.96 -5.28 -10.22
N ARG A 176 -4.19 -4.97 -9.82
CA ARG A 176 -4.98 -3.88 -10.42
C ARG A 176 -4.71 -2.51 -9.81
N THR A 177 -4.56 -2.43 -8.50
CA THR A 177 -4.52 -1.14 -7.79
C THR A 177 -3.12 -0.55 -7.65
N LEU A 178 -2.07 -1.38 -7.65
CA LEU A 178 -0.70 -0.90 -7.48
C LEU A 178 -0.23 -0.03 -8.66
N PRO A 179 -0.42 -0.43 -9.94
CA PRO A 179 -0.11 0.45 -11.07
C PRO A 179 -0.88 1.77 -11.05
N GLN A 180 -2.16 1.75 -10.61
CA GLN A 180 -2.95 2.96 -10.45
C GLN A 180 -2.37 3.87 -9.35
N SER A 181 -1.90 3.29 -8.25
CA SER A 181 -1.28 4.04 -7.16
C SER A 181 0.04 4.69 -7.58
N GLU A 182 0.87 4.01 -8.39
CA GLU A 182 2.09 4.59 -8.95
C GLU A 182 1.79 5.72 -9.94
N ALA A 183 0.85 5.50 -10.86
CA ALA A 183 0.45 6.52 -11.82
C ALA A 183 -0.06 7.78 -11.12
N LEU A 184 -0.82 7.61 -10.04
CA LEU A 184 -1.38 8.70 -9.26
C LEU A 184 -0.32 9.49 -8.50
N LEU A 185 0.56 8.80 -7.77
CA LEU A 185 1.50 9.44 -6.84
C LEU A 185 2.79 9.88 -7.51
N LEU A 186 3.29 9.10 -8.47
CA LEU A 186 4.57 9.34 -9.13
C LEU A 186 4.41 9.89 -10.55
N GLY A 187 3.19 9.94 -11.08
CA GLY A 187 2.94 10.31 -12.48
C GLY A 187 3.53 9.33 -13.49
N VAL A 188 3.88 8.11 -13.07
CA VAL A 188 4.56 7.11 -13.89
C VAL A 188 3.62 5.92 -14.12
N SER A 189 3.33 5.62 -15.40
CA SER A 189 2.57 4.44 -15.78
C SER A 189 3.52 3.25 -16.01
N ARG A 190 3.62 2.37 -15.03
CA ARG A 190 4.35 1.09 -15.14
C ARG A 190 3.40 -0.09 -15.03
N SER A 191 3.80 -1.21 -15.63
CA SER A 191 3.14 -2.48 -15.30
C SER A 191 3.57 -2.96 -13.91
N LEU A 192 2.82 -3.88 -13.31
CA LEU A 192 3.20 -4.44 -12.00
C LEU A 192 4.57 -5.15 -12.07
N GLU A 193 4.89 -5.80 -13.20
CA GLU A 193 6.18 -6.46 -13.39
C GLU A 193 7.33 -5.44 -13.39
N GLN A 194 7.16 -4.30 -14.07
CA GLN A 194 8.16 -3.24 -14.10
C GLN A 194 8.35 -2.62 -12.71
N SER A 195 7.26 -2.38 -12.00
CA SER A 195 7.28 -1.85 -10.63
C SER A 195 7.97 -2.80 -9.66
N LEU A 196 7.72 -4.11 -9.79
CA LEU A 196 8.41 -5.13 -9.00
C LEU A 196 9.92 -5.13 -9.25
N LYS A 197 10.34 -5.19 -10.52
CA LYS A 197 11.75 -5.24 -10.90
C LYS A 197 12.48 -3.99 -10.41
N HIS A 198 11.88 -2.81 -10.58
CA HIS A 198 12.39 -1.56 -10.07
C HIS A 198 12.58 -1.58 -8.54
N SER A 199 11.56 -2.04 -7.81
CA SER A 199 11.58 -2.16 -6.34
C SER A 199 12.65 -3.15 -5.85
N VAL A 200 12.77 -4.31 -6.52
CA VAL A 200 13.81 -5.30 -6.22
C VAL A 200 15.20 -4.69 -6.34
N MET A 201 15.45 -3.96 -7.42
CA MET A 201 16.75 -3.28 -7.63
C MET A 201 16.98 -2.17 -6.61
N LEU A 202 15.98 -1.34 -6.31
CA LEU A 202 16.08 -0.30 -5.27
C LEU A 202 16.49 -0.85 -3.90
N THR A 203 16.01 -2.04 -3.55
CA THR A 203 16.29 -2.66 -2.25
C THR A 203 17.55 -3.50 -2.23
N ALA A 204 17.91 -4.15 -3.32
CA ALA A 204 19.01 -5.09 -3.41
C ALA A 204 20.34 -4.41 -3.79
N LEU A 205 20.31 -3.43 -4.69
CA LEU A 205 21.51 -2.77 -5.18
C LEU A 205 22.36 -2.11 -4.08
N PRO A 206 21.80 -1.34 -3.11
CA PRO A 206 22.58 -0.78 -2.01
C PRO A 206 23.26 -1.85 -1.15
N ARG A 207 22.56 -2.95 -0.89
CA ARG A 207 23.12 -4.08 -0.11
C ARG A 207 24.25 -4.78 -0.84
N GLY A 208 24.06 -5.07 -2.12
CA GLY A 208 25.08 -5.68 -2.96
C GLY A 208 26.32 -4.80 -3.07
N MET A 209 26.15 -3.51 -3.33
CA MET A 209 27.26 -2.55 -3.39
C MET A 209 28.01 -2.43 -2.06
N ALA A 210 27.33 -2.44 -0.92
CA ALA A 210 27.96 -2.43 0.39
C ALA A 210 28.81 -3.69 0.62
N SER A 211 28.35 -4.87 0.19
CA SER A 211 29.10 -6.13 0.30
C SER A 211 30.35 -6.14 -0.58
N ILE A 212 30.26 -5.62 -1.80
CA ILE A 212 31.38 -5.50 -2.75
C ILE A 212 32.43 -4.51 -2.22
N ALA A 213 32.00 -3.34 -1.73
CA ALA A 213 32.89 -2.34 -1.15
C ALA A 213 33.66 -2.89 0.06
N ALA A 214 33.00 -3.67 0.91
CA ALA A 214 33.62 -4.32 2.06
C ALA A 214 34.69 -5.36 1.65
N GLN A 215 34.46 -6.10 0.55
CA GLN A 215 35.41 -7.09 0.02
C GLN A 215 36.60 -6.45 -0.71
N ALA A 216 36.34 -5.38 -1.45
CA ALA A 216 37.35 -4.71 -2.28
C ALA A 216 38.22 -3.72 -1.50
N GLY A 217 37.96 -3.43 -0.21
CA GLY A 217 38.64 -2.38 0.54
C GLY A 217 38.47 -0.99 -0.08
N ALA A 218 37.43 -0.79 -0.91
CA ALA A 218 37.17 0.44 -1.62
C ALA A 218 36.64 1.53 -0.68
N PRO A 219 36.87 2.83 -0.98
CA PRO A 219 36.36 3.91 -0.15
C PRO A 219 34.84 3.83 -0.05
N LEU A 220 34.36 3.83 1.19
CA LEU A 220 32.96 3.72 1.63
C LEU A 220 32.03 4.84 1.08
N ASP A 221 32.51 5.73 0.24
CA ASP A 221 31.78 6.94 -0.15
C ASP A 221 30.55 6.63 -1.00
N LEU A 222 30.59 5.63 -1.86
CA LEU A 222 29.43 5.18 -2.65
C LEU A 222 28.44 4.43 -1.75
N ALA A 223 28.92 3.54 -0.89
CA ALA A 223 28.10 2.83 0.09
C ALA A 223 27.51 3.80 1.13
N ALA A 224 28.24 4.85 1.51
CA ALA A 224 27.78 5.87 2.43
C ALA A 224 26.66 6.76 1.81
N LYS A 225 26.73 7.10 0.54
CA LYS A 225 25.64 7.81 -0.15
C LYS A 225 24.36 7.00 -0.25
N TYR A 226 24.47 5.69 -0.52
CA TYR A 226 23.33 4.79 -0.52
C TYR A 226 22.79 4.51 0.89
N SER A 227 23.66 4.42 1.91
CA SER A 227 23.25 4.20 3.30
C SER A 227 22.61 5.46 3.92
N ALA A 228 23.03 6.66 3.55
CA ALA A 228 22.40 7.91 3.95
C ALA A 228 20.96 8.04 3.39
N SER A 229 20.74 7.59 2.15
CA SER A 229 19.43 7.49 1.56
C SER A 229 18.54 6.49 2.32
N GLN A 230 19.08 5.35 2.77
CA GLN A 230 18.36 4.39 3.61
C GLN A 230 18.06 4.91 5.02
N ALA A 231 18.97 5.68 5.63
CA ALA A 231 18.75 6.27 6.96
C ALA A 231 17.61 7.31 6.94
N ASN A 232 17.50 8.09 5.88
CA ASN A 232 16.38 9.01 5.64
C ASN A 232 15.06 8.23 5.48
N LEU A 233 15.07 7.12 4.74
CA LEU A 233 13.92 6.21 4.61
C LEU A 233 13.52 5.61 5.97
N THR A 234 14.46 5.28 6.85
CA THR A 234 14.19 4.68 8.15
C THR A 234 13.56 5.68 9.13
N SER A 235 13.99 6.94 9.14
CA SER A 235 13.36 7.99 9.95
C SER A 235 11.93 8.28 9.49
N GLU A 236 11.71 8.28 8.20
CA GLU A 236 10.38 8.42 7.59
C GLU A 236 9.45 7.24 7.93
N ILE A 237 10.00 6.02 8.05
CA ILE A 237 9.25 4.81 8.46
C ILE A 237 8.67 4.97 9.89
N ASN A 238 9.36 5.63 10.82
CA ASN A 238 8.87 5.83 12.18
C ASN A 238 7.66 6.76 12.24
N TYR A 239 7.66 7.86 11.49
CA TYR A 239 6.49 8.73 11.36
C TYR A 239 5.34 8.02 10.64
N ARG A 240 5.64 7.19 9.65
CA ARG A 240 4.67 6.36 8.92
C ARG A 240 4.04 5.29 9.81
N THR A 241 4.74 4.77 10.82
CA THR A 241 4.19 3.77 11.76
C THR A 241 3.13 4.40 12.66
N LEU A 242 3.34 5.62 13.13
CA LEU A 242 2.35 6.39 13.89
C LEU A 242 1.11 6.72 13.04
N ALA A 243 1.32 7.14 11.79
CA ALA A 243 0.25 7.39 10.84
C ALA A 243 -0.57 6.11 10.55
N ARG A 244 0.09 4.96 10.38
CA ARG A 244 -0.56 3.64 10.21
C ARG A 244 -1.41 3.23 11.40
N LEU A 245 -0.94 3.48 12.62
CA LEU A 245 -1.71 3.23 13.84
C LEU A 245 -2.99 4.08 13.87
N ALA A 246 -2.89 5.37 13.57
CA ALA A 246 -4.05 6.24 13.50
C ALA A 246 -5.03 5.80 12.39
N GLU A 247 -4.53 5.48 11.23
CA GLU A 247 -5.28 5.04 10.05
C GLU A 247 -6.08 3.75 10.31
N HIS A 248 -5.48 2.77 10.97
CA HIS A 248 -6.17 1.53 11.34
C HIS A 248 -7.10 1.70 12.55
N SER A 249 -6.75 2.59 13.49
CA SER A 249 -7.49 2.76 14.74
C SER A 249 -8.74 3.61 14.57
N LEU A 250 -8.67 4.69 13.79
CA LEU A 250 -9.77 5.65 13.67
C LEU A 250 -11.08 5.02 13.16
N PRO A 251 -11.09 4.22 12.07
CA PRO A 251 -12.32 3.57 11.61
C PRO A 251 -12.84 2.54 12.61
N LYS A 252 -11.94 1.81 13.29
CA LYS A 252 -12.32 0.81 14.31
C LYS A 252 -12.92 1.48 15.55
N ILE A 253 -12.33 2.54 16.02
CA ILE A 253 -12.85 3.33 17.17
C ILE A 253 -14.22 3.89 16.80
N ARG A 254 -14.36 4.49 15.63
CA ARG A 254 -15.64 4.98 15.14
C ARG A 254 -16.70 3.88 15.15
N ASN A 255 -16.44 2.72 14.59
CA ASN A 255 -17.38 1.61 14.52
C ASN A 255 -17.71 1.07 15.92
N CYS A 256 -16.74 1.01 16.83
CA CYS A 256 -16.97 0.58 18.22
C CYS A 256 -17.90 1.56 18.97
N VAL A 257 -17.64 2.85 18.85
CA VAL A 257 -18.47 3.88 19.50
C VAL A 257 -19.88 3.92 18.89
N GLU A 258 -20.01 3.79 17.56
CA GLU A 258 -21.30 3.68 16.88
C GLU A 258 -22.10 2.48 17.38
N PHE A 259 -21.45 1.32 17.52
CA PHE A 259 -22.09 0.13 18.09
C PHE A 259 -22.59 0.37 19.52
N ILE A 260 -21.78 1.02 20.37
CA ILE A 260 -22.17 1.35 21.76
C ILE A 260 -23.40 2.26 21.77
N VAL A 261 -23.45 3.27 20.89
CA VAL A 261 -24.59 4.20 20.79
C VAL A 261 -25.85 3.47 20.33
N ILE A 262 -25.72 2.59 19.33
CA ILE A 262 -26.84 1.76 18.86
C ILE A 262 -27.32 0.82 19.97
N ALA A 263 -26.40 0.18 20.69
CA ALA A 263 -26.74 -0.72 21.82
C ALA A 263 -27.39 0.04 23.00
N ALA A 264 -27.17 1.33 23.15
CA ALA A 264 -27.80 2.17 24.16
C ALA A 264 -29.26 2.56 23.83
N PHE A 265 -29.78 2.15 22.67
CA PHE A 265 -31.17 2.45 22.27
C PHE A 265 -32.24 2.07 23.32
N PRO A 266 -32.19 0.90 23.98
CA PRO A 266 -33.15 0.56 25.03
C PRO A 266 -33.09 1.52 26.22
N LEU A 267 -31.87 1.99 26.59
CA LEU A 267 -31.69 2.96 27.66
C LEU A 267 -32.28 4.33 27.27
N MET A 268 -32.16 4.72 26.03
CA MET A 268 -32.78 5.94 25.49
C MET A 268 -34.31 5.88 25.63
N LEU A 269 -34.93 4.72 25.36
CA LEU A 269 -36.37 4.57 25.55
C LEU A 269 -36.80 4.75 27.02
N LEU A 270 -36.03 4.20 27.97
CA LEU A 270 -36.28 4.40 29.39
C LEU A 270 -36.13 5.88 29.80
N LEU A 271 -35.10 6.55 29.26
CA LEU A 271 -34.91 7.99 29.47
C LEU A 271 -36.06 8.84 28.89
N MET A 272 -36.61 8.45 27.75
CA MET A 272 -37.79 9.12 27.15
C MET A 272 -39.02 9.00 28.06
N VAL A 273 -39.26 7.83 28.64
CA VAL A 273 -40.35 7.59 29.56
C VAL A 273 -40.17 8.45 30.84
N ALA A 274 -38.94 8.49 31.35
CA ALA A 274 -38.61 9.29 32.54
C ALA A 274 -38.68 10.79 32.29
N ALA A 275 -38.34 11.24 31.07
CA ALA A 275 -38.33 12.66 30.70
C ALA A 275 -39.73 13.26 30.47
N GLY A 276 -40.78 12.43 30.32
CA GLY A 276 -42.16 12.90 30.17
C GLY A 276 -42.33 13.90 29.01
N SER A 277 -42.62 15.16 29.31
CA SER A 277 -42.79 16.21 28.31
C SER A 277 -41.54 16.53 27.51
N ALA A 278 -40.33 16.21 28.01
CA ALA A 278 -39.05 16.39 27.30
C ALA A 278 -38.62 15.17 26.46
N ALA A 279 -39.45 14.14 26.34
CA ALA A 279 -39.13 12.91 25.58
C ALA A 279 -38.73 13.19 24.14
N SER A 280 -39.35 14.18 23.48
CA SER A 280 -39.01 14.56 22.10
C SER A 280 -37.58 15.13 21.97
N ALA A 281 -37.09 15.83 23.00
CA ALA A 281 -35.74 16.36 23.02
C ALA A 281 -34.71 15.22 23.15
N VAL A 282 -34.99 14.23 24.02
CA VAL A 282 -34.14 13.02 24.15
C VAL A 282 -34.05 12.27 22.84
N PHE A 283 -35.20 12.02 22.18
CA PHE A 283 -35.23 11.33 20.87
C PHE A 283 -34.44 12.09 19.80
N ARG A 284 -34.67 13.41 19.71
CA ARG A 284 -33.94 14.26 18.75
C ARG A 284 -32.43 14.21 18.99
N SER A 285 -31.97 14.32 20.23
CA SER A 285 -30.55 14.29 20.55
C SER A 285 -29.90 12.95 20.18
N PHE A 286 -30.60 11.84 20.45
CA PHE A 286 -30.12 10.52 20.06
C PHE A 286 -30.03 10.36 18.53
N PHE A 287 -31.03 10.82 17.80
CA PHE A 287 -31.06 10.75 16.35
C PHE A 287 -29.97 11.63 15.71
N VAL A 288 -29.76 12.84 16.22
CA VAL A 288 -28.68 13.73 15.79
C VAL A 288 -27.31 13.07 16.00
N LEU A 289 -27.13 12.39 17.15
CA LEU A 289 -25.89 11.66 17.44
C LEU A 289 -25.65 10.52 16.44
N LEU A 290 -26.68 9.75 16.08
CA LEU A 290 -26.56 8.70 15.03
C LEU A 290 -26.18 9.29 13.67
N ILE A 291 -26.82 10.38 13.25
CA ILE A 291 -26.47 11.06 11.99
C ILE A 291 -25.02 11.57 12.05
N TRP A 292 -24.59 12.12 13.17
CA TRP A 292 -23.24 12.61 13.34
C TRP A 292 -22.20 11.52 13.10
N PHE A 293 -22.41 10.29 13.60
CA PHE A 293 -21.52 9.16 13.32
C PHE A 293 -21.50 8.78 11.83
N GLN A 294 -22.62 8.90 11.14
CA GLN A 294 -22.68 8.58 9.70
C GLN A 294 -21.93 9.60 8.83
N LEU A 295 -21.79 10.84 9.29
CA LEU A 295 -21.02 11.86 8.59
C LEU A 295 -19.50 11.62 8.63
N TRP A 296 -19.01 10.76 9.52
CA TRP A 296 -17.59 10.44 9.60
C TRP A 296 -17.06 9.76 8.32
N ALA A 297 -17.82 8.85 7.72
CA ALA A 297 -17.39 8.16 6.51
C ALA A 297 -17.18 9.12 5.32
N PRO A 298 -18.14 9.98 4.94
CA PRO A 298 -17.90 10.97 3.89
C PRO A 298 -16.83 12.00 4.25
N LEU A 299 -16.68 12.39 5.52
CA LEU A 299 -15.60 13.28 5.96
C LEU A 299 -14.22 12.61 5.82
N LEU A 300 -14.12 11.33 6.15
CA LEU A 300 -12.88 10.56 5.95
C LEU A 300 -12.58 10.37 4.46
N SER A 301 -13.58 10.22 3.60
CA SER A 301 -13.40 10.17 2.15
C SER A 301 -12.86 11.51 1.61
N VAL A 302 -13.40 12.64 2.06
CA VAL A 302 -12.87 13.98 1.71
C VAL A 302 -11.44 14.14 2.21
N ALA A 303 -11.16 13.78 3.45
CA ALA A 303 -9.81 13.85 4.02
C ALA A 303 -8.83 12.97 3.25
N ASN A 304 -9.26 11.77 2.85
CA ASN A 304 -8.46 10.85 2.04
C ASN A 304 -8.10 11.48 0.69
N TYR A 305 -9.08 12.04 0.00
CA TYR A 305 -8.85 12.75 -1.26
C TYR A 305 -7.86 13.91 -1.11
N LEU A 306 -8.02 14.74 -0.08
CA LEU A 306 -7.12 15.87 0.17
C LEU A 306 -5.70 15.39 0.48
N MET A 307 -5.52 14.36 1.31
CA MET A 307 -4.20 13.81 1.64
C MET A 307 -3.49 13.27 0.40
N ILE A 308 -4.19 12.52 -0.45
CA ILE A 308 -3.62 11.97 -1.69
C ILE A 308 -3.25 13.11 -2.65
N SER A 309 -4.14 14.09 -2.81
CA SER A 309 -3.91 15.23 -3.71
C SER A 309 -2.73 16.10 -3.27
N VAL A 310 -2.56 16.34 -1.98
CA VAL A 310 -1.42 17.11 -1.44
C VAL A 310 -0.12 16.36 -1.64
N ASP A 311 -0.08 15.05 -1.39
CA ASP A 311 1.11 14.23 -1.61
C ASP A 311 1.50 14.19 -3.10
N ALA A 312 0.54 14.04 -4.00
CA ALA A 312 0.78 14.09 -5.43
C ALA A 312 1.37 15.45 -5.87
N LEU A 313 0.85 16.57 -5.34
CA LEU A 313 1.37 17.90 -5.62
C LEU A 313 2.76 18.14 -5.03
N SER A 314 3.07 17.62 -3.85
CA SER A 314 4.37 17.79 -3.21
C SER A 314 5.50 17.08 -3.96
N LEU A 315 5.20 15.95 -4.61
CA LEU A 315 6.15 15.18 -5.41
C LEU A 315 6.46 15.85 -6.77
N ILE A 316 5.56 16.67 -7.30
CA ILE A 316 5.77 17.40 -8.55
C ILE A 316 6.74 18.61 -8.36
N HIS A 317 6.89 19.12 -7.14
CA HIS A 317 7.72 20.28 -6.83
C HIS A 317 9.15 19.93 -6.36
N ILE A 318 9.51 18.66 -6.27
CA ILE A 318 10.86 18.19 -5.93
C ILE A 318 11.60 17.74 -7.18
#